data_843e5dfcd1bbca47062fbf59e7ddfe75
#
_entry.id   843e5dfcd1bbca47062fbf59e7ddfe75
#
_cell.length_a   1.000
_cell.length_b   1.000
_cell.length_c   1.000
_cell.angle_alpha   90.00
_cell.angle_beta   90.00
_cell.angle_gamma   90.00
#
_symmetry.space_group_name_H-M   'P 1'
#
loop_
_entity.id
_entity.type
_entity.pdbx_description
1 polymer ?
#
loop_
_entity_poly.entity_id
_entity_poly.type
_entity_poly.pdbx_seq_one_letter_code
_entity_poly.pdbx_strand_id
1 'polypeptide(L)'
;MKGTATMSLNYGAVPEQLTSLGRSLKQQITSIEGVMSTVTAALAGTTSTGPARDQFESDWNTSFRTALGKLNQAFDAAGSDCIARSTDLQRVMGAR
;
A
#
# COMPACT_ATOMS: atom_id res chain seq x y z
N MET A 1 -11.14 14.21 -14.02
CA MET A 1 -11.49 14.33 -13.64
C MET A 1 -11.86 14.41 -13.26
N LYS A 2 -11.79 14.58 -13.24
CA LYS A 2 -12.18 14.92 -12.64
C LYS A 2 -12.64 14.61 -12.06
N GLY A 3 -12.55 14.54 -12.01
CA GLY A 3 -12.91 14.49 -11.30
C GLY A 3 -13.30 14.17 -10.76
N THR A 4 -13.13 14.27 -10.99
CA THR A 4 -13.49 14.21 -10.40
C THR A 4 -13.70 13.97 -9.66
N ALA A 5 -13.50 14.12 -9.62
CA ALA A 5 -13.72 14.10 -8.90
C ALA A 5 -13.83 14.13 -8.02
N THR A 6 -13.68 14.52 -7.75
CA THR A 6 -13.91 14.81 -6.99
C THR A 6 -14.46 14.90 -6.17
N MET A 7 -14.55 15.37 -6.00
CA MET A 7 -15.13 15.45 -5.37
C MET A 7 -15.80 15.80 -4.47
N SER A 8 -16.02 16.49 -4.45
CA SER A 8 -16.78 16.77 -3.50
C SER A 8 -16.90 15.83 -2.52
N LEU A 9 -16.13 15.52 -2.27
CA LEU A 9 -16.08 14.56 -1.57
C LEU A 9 -16.50 14.59 -0.26
N ASN A 10 -16.54 15.56 0.35
CA ASN A 10 -16.80 15.67 1.69
C ASN A 10 -18.13 15.21 2.06
N TYR A 11 -19.19 15.66 1.55
CA TYR A 11 -20.43 15.09 1.95
C TYR A 11 -20.92 14.10 0.94
N GLY A 12 -20.08 13.82 -0.01
CA GLY A 12 -20.35 12.71 -0.89
C GLY A 12 -19.79 11.40 -0.38
N ALA A 13 -19.07 11.41 0.74
CA ALA A 13 -18.42 10.20 1.21
C ALA A 13 -19.44 9.19 1.72
N VAL A 14 -19.33 7.98 1.21
CA VAL A 14 -20.16 6.86 1.64
C VAL A 14 -19.30 5.93 2.49
N PRO A 15 -19.70 5.64 3.73
CA PRO A 15 -18.83 4.85 4.63
C PRO A 15 -18.36 3.54 4.02
N GLU A 16 -19.20 2.85 3.28
CA GLU A 16 -18.81 1.59 2.66
C GLU A 16 -17.71 1.79 1.63
N GLN A 17 -17.72 2.92 0.93
CA GLN A 17 -16.67 3.20 -0.05
C GLN A 17 -15.34 3.49 0.63
N LEU A 18 -15.36 4.17 1.76
CA LEU A 18 -14.15 4.40 2.53
C LEU A 18 -13.59 3.10 3.09
N THR A 19 -14.46 2.22 3.58
CA THR A 19 -14.04 0.92 4.06
C THR A 19 -13.41 0.11 2.94
N SER A 20 -14.02 0.11 1.75
CA SER A 20 -13.47 -0.58 0.59
C SER A 20 -12.13 -0.02 0.18
N LEU A 21 -11.99 1.30 0.18
CA LEU A 21 -10.72 1.92 -0.15
C LEU A 21 -9.64 1.52 0.85
N GLY A 22 -9.98 1.56 2.14
CA GLY A 22 -9.04 1.16 3.18
C GLY A 22 -8.58 -0.27 3.02
N ARG A 23 -9.51 -1.18 2.71
CA ARG A 23 -9.16 -2.58 2.47
C ARG A 23 -8.29 -2.74 1.23
N SER A 24 -8.59 -2.00 0.16
CA SER A 24 -7.78 -2.03 -1.05
C SER A 24 -6.36 -1.58 -0.77
N LEU A 25 -6.19 -0.52 0.03
CA LEU A 25 -4.87 -0.05 0.39
C LEU A 25 -4.10 -1.12 1.17
N LYS A 26 -4.77 -1.78 2.10
CA LYS A 26 -4.12 -2.84 2.87
C LYS A 26 -3.78 -4.05 2.01
N GLN A 27 -4.60 -4.34 0.99
CA GLN A 27 -4.31 -5.43 0.07
C GLN A 27 -3.05 -5.18 -0.75
N GLN A 28 -2.72 -3.92 -1.02
CA GLN A 28 -1.49 -3.59 -1.73
C GLN A 28 -0.26 -4.01 -0.95
N ILE A 29 -0.34 -4.07 0.37
CA ILE A 29 0.77 -4.53 1.21
C ILE A 29 1.13 -5.95 0.84
N THR A 30 0.14 -6.83 0.70
CA THR A 30 0.38 -8.21 0.31
C THR A 30 1.03 -8.29 -1.07
N SER A 31 0.56 -7.46 -2.02
CA SER A 31 1.13 -7.43 -3.36
C SER A 31 2.60 -7.01 -3.33
N ILE A 32 2.92 -5.99 -2.54
CA ILE A 32 4.29 -5.50 -2.44
C ILE A 32 5.17 -6.54 -1.76
N GLU A 33 4.66 -7.21 -0.73
CA GLU A 33 5.39 -8.30 -0.09
C GLU A 33 5.67 -9.43 -1.07
N GLY A 34 4.71 -9.70 -1.95
CA GLY A 34 4.90 -10.69 -3.00
C GLY A 34 6.02 -10.30 -3.96
N VAL A 35 6.08 -9.03 -4.35
CA VAL A 35 7.17 -8.53 -5.19
C VAL A 35 8.51 -8.71 -4.48
N MET A 36 8.57 -8.34 -3.20
CA MET A 36 9.80 -8.45 -2.42
C MET A 36 10.27 -9.91 -2.34
N SER A 37 9.34 -10.83 -2.08
CA SER A 37 9.67 -12.25 -2.01
C SER A 37 10.14 -12.79 -3.35
N THR A 38 9.48 -12.38 -4.42
CA THR A 38 9.81 -12.84 -5.76
C THR A 38 11.21 -12.40 -6.16
N VAL A 39 11.54 -11.13 -5.93
CA VAL A 39 12.88 -10.63 -6.29
C VAL A 39 13.95 -11.26 -5.42
N THR A 40 13.69 -11.39 -4.11
CA THR A 40 14.65 -12.03 -3.21
C THR A 40 14.92 -13.47 -3.64
N ALA A 41 13.88 -14.22 -4.00
CA ALA A 41 14.03 -15.60 -4.45
C ALA A 41 14.79 -15.65 -5.78
N ALA A 42 14.50 -14.72 -6.69
CA ALA A 42 15.18 -14.69 -7.98
C ALA A 42 16.68 -14.40 -7.80
N LEU A 43 17.03 -13.51 -6.88
CA LEU A 43 18.42 -13.24 -6.59
C LEU A 43 19.12 -14.46 -6.01
N ALA A 44 18.46 -15.16 -5.09
CA ALA A 44 19.02 -16.35 -4.46
C ALA A 44 19.17 -17.48 -5.48
N GLY A 45 18.28 -17.54 -6.46
CA GLY A 45 18.29 -18.63 -7.44
C GLY A 45 19.15 -18.38 -8.67
N THR A 46 19.68 -17.16 -8.84
CA THR A 46 20.46 -16.88 -10.02
C THR A 46 21.86 -17.43 -9.90
N THR A 47 22.37 -17.95 -11.01
CA THR A 47 23.75 -18.41 -11.09
C THR A 47 24.67 -17.35 -11.68
N SER A 48 24.12 -16.23 -12.12
CA SER A 48 24.93 -15.12 -12.61
C SER A 48 25.79 -14.56 -11.50
N THR A 49 27.02 -14.22 -11.85
CA THR A 49 27.95 -13.58 -10.91
C THR A 49 28.58 -12.37 -11.58
N GLY A 50 29.15 -11.50 -10.81
CA GLY A 50 29.84 -10.35 -11.33
C GLY A 50 29.42 -9.07 -10.64
N PRO A 51 30.13 -7.96 -10.94
CA PRO A 51 29.90 -6.69 -10.24
C PRO A 51 28.49 -6.13 -10.41
N ALA A 52 27.91 -6.28 -11.59
CA ALA A 52 26.56 -5.74 -11.82
C ALA A 52 25.52 -6.46 -10.97
N ARG A 53 25.62 -7.78 -10.88
CA ARG A 53 24.71 -8.56 -10.06
C ARG A 53 24.89 -8.24 -8.59
N ASP A 54 26.14 -8.13 -8.16
CA ASP A 54 26.45 -7.82 -6.77
C ASP A 54 25.96 -6.42 -6.39
N GLN A 55 26.11 -5.47 -7.30
CA GLN A 55 25.62 -4.12 -7.07
C GLN A 55 24.10 -4.09 -6.94
N PHE A 56 23.41 -4.82 -7.80
CA PHE A 56 21.94 -4.88 -7.70
C PHE A 56 21.51 -5.51 -6.38
N GLU A 57 22.17 -6.59 -5.98
CA GLU A 57 21.83 -7.25 -4.73
C GLU A 57 22.04 -6.32 -3.54
N SER A 58 23.15 -5.57 -3.55
CA SER A 58 23.42 -4.60 -2.50
C SER A 58 22.33 -3.53 -2.46
N ASP A 59 22.00 -2.97 -3.64
CA ASP A 59 20.97 -1.94 -3.73
C ASP A 59 19.62 -2.48 -3.28
N TRP A 60 19.30 -3.71 -3.66
CA TRP A 60 18.06 -4.35 -3.26
C TRP A 60 17.97 -4.45 -1.73
N ASN A 61 19.02 -4.96 -1.11
CA ASN A 61 18.99 -5.19 0.33
C ASN A 61 19.05 -3.92 1.16
N THR A 62 19.67 -2.85 0.64
CA THR A 62 19.87 -1.64 1.43
C THR A 62 18.89 -0.52 1.11
N SER A 63 18.47 -0.41 -0.15
CA SER A 63 17.67 0.73 -0.59
C SER A 63 16.27 0.34 -1.02
N PHE A 64 16.16 -0.63 -1.92
CA PHE A 64 14.87 -0.91 -2.53
C PHE A 64 13.90 -1.57 -1.56
N ARG A 65 14.36 -2.54 -0.80
CA ARG A 65 13.51 -3.17 0.22
C ARG A 65 13.08 -2.18 1.28
N THR A 66 13.97 -1.28 1.66
CA THR A 66 13.64 -0.25 2.64
C THR A 66 12.55 0.68 2.09
N ALA A 67 12.67 1.08 0.83
CA ALA A 67 11.66 1.94 0.22
C ALA A 67 10.31 1.24 0.14
N LEU A 68 10.30 -0.04 -0.24
CA LEU A 68 9.06 -0.81 -0.31
C LEU A 68 8.45 -1.00 1.08
N GLY A 69 9.28 -1.18 2.10
CA GLY A 69 8.80 -1.28 3.48
C GLY A 69 8.13 0.00 3.94
N LYS A 70 8.71 1.15 3.59
CA LYS A 70 8.10 2.43 3.93
C LYS A 70 6.79 2.64 3.20
N LEU A 71 6.72 2.20 1.94
CA LEU A 71 5.49 2.27 1.18
C LEU A 71 4.40 1.42 1.84
N ASN A 72 4.76 0.23 2.30
CA ASN A 72 3.81 -0.63 3.01
C ASN A 72 3.31 0.02 4.29
N GLN A 73 4.19 0.70 5.03
CA GLN A 73 3.78 1.42 6.22
C GLN A 73 2.79 2.53 5.89
N ALA A 74 3.03 3.23 4.78
CA ALA A 74 2.13 4.29 4.33
C ALA A 74 0.77 3.71 3.93
N PHE A 75 0.75 2.60 3.21
CA PHE A 75 -0.52 1.95 2.85
C PHE A 75 -1.26 1.47 4.08
N ASP A 76 -0.55 0.92 5.06
CA ASP A 76 -1.20 0.45 6.28
C ASP A 76 -1.82 1.62 7.05
N ALA A 77 -1.08 2.71 7.19
CA ALA A 77 -1.58 3.89 7.89
C ALA A 77 -2.78 4.49 7.15
N ALA A 78 -2.68 4.62 5.82
CA ALA A 78 -3.76 5.19 5.03
C ALA A 78 -4.99 4.30 5.06
N GLY A 79 -4.78 2.97 4.98
CA GLY A 79 -5.90 2.03 5.02
C GLY A 79 -6.62 2.08 6.36
N SER A 80 -5.85 2.11 7.45
CA SER A 80 -6.44 2.20 8.79
C SER A 80 -7.19 3.52 8.97
N ASP A 81 -6.62 4.61 8.44
CA ASP A 81 -7.28 5.91 8.53
C ASP A 81 -8.61 5.90 7.77
N CYS A 82 -8.65 5.33 6.58
CA CYS A 82 -9.89 5.23 5.82
C CYS A 82 -10.95 4.44 6.57
N ILE A 83 -10.56 3.34 7.18
CA ILE A 83 -11.51 2.50 7.92
C ILE A 83 -12.00 3.24 9.16
N ALA A 84 -11.11 3.93 9.87
CA ALA A 84 -11.50 4.70 11.04
C ALA A 84 -12.48 5.82 10.67
N ARG A 85 -12.23 6.51 9.55
CA ARG A 85 -13.14 7.55 9.10
C ARG A 85 -14.49 6.99 8.70
N SER A 86 -14.50 5.80 8.08
CA SER A 86 -15.76 5.14 7.76
C SER A 86 -16.56 4.84 9.02
N THR A 87 -15.89 4.33 10.05
CA THR A 87 -16.55 4.04 11.32
C THR A 87 -17.11 5.32 11.95
N ASP A 88 -16.34 6.39 11.92
CA ASP A 88 -16.79 7.67 12.47
C ASP A 88 -18.02 8.20 11.72
N LEU A 89 -18.02 8.08 10.40
CA LEU A 89 -19.17 8.52 9.60
C LEU A 89 -20.39 7.70 9.93
N GLN A 90 -20.24 6.39 10.06
CA GLN A 90 -21.38 5.52 10.42
C GLN A 90 -21.93 5.88 11.79
N ARG A 91 -21.03 6.18 12.74
CA ARG A 91 -21.45 6.56 14.08
C ARG A 91 -22.25 7.85 14.05
N VAL A 92 -21.77 8.84 13.34
CA VAL A 92 -22.45 10.13 13.23
C VAL A 92 -23.79 9.95 12.55
N MET A 93 -23.84 9.19 11.46
CA MET A 93 -25.06 8.98 10.71
C MET A 93 -26.07 8.16 11.51
N GLY A 94 -25.60 7.25 12.33
CA GLY A 94 -26.47 6.42 13.15
C GLY A 94 -26.93 7.09 14.43
N ALA A 95 -26.33 8.20 14.78
CA ALA A 95 -26.65 8.87 16.03
C ALA A 95 -27.94 9.65 15.97
N ARG A 96 -28.57 9.79 14.78
CA ARG A 96 -29.83 10.47 14.66
C ARG A 96 -30.95 9.59 14.99
#